data_782b9cf75ad9dc3dac858b36b9db3f84
#
_entry.id   782b9cf75ad9dc3dac858b36b9db3f84
#
_cell.length_a   1.000
_cell.length_b   1.000
_cell.length_c   1.000
_cell.angle_alpha   90.00
_cell.angle_beta   90.00
_cell.angle_gamma   90.00
#
_symmetry.space_group_name_H-M   'P 1'
#
loop_
_entity.id
_entity.type
_entity.pdbx_description
1 polymer ?
#
loop_
_entity_poly.entity_id
_entity_poly.type
_entity_poly.pdbx_seq_one_letter_code
_entity_poly.pdbx_strand_id
1 'polypeptide(L)'
;MTDLIVCGASGRMGQRLIALATEADDLRLVGATERPGHSDLGRDAGVIAGAGELGVELVDDLSKVDGGDVAIAFTMPAATLQDAATCAAAGRAMVVGTTGFTDTELTTFKTSVAPIPCVFAPNFSTAMNVLFRLVEQAAAILGDDYDVEVVEAHHRLKVDAPSGSALRLAERAAAGLDRNLPDVVVHGREGVT
;
A
#
# COMPACT_ATOMS: atom_id res chain seq x y z
N MET A 1 3.78 -23.03 4.10
CA MET A 1 3.34 -22.35 2.87
C MET A 1 2.21 -21.44 3.29
N THR A 2 2.27 -20.17 2.95
CA THR A 2 1.26 -19.17 3.32
C THR A 2 0.29 -18.98 2.17
N ASP A 3 -1.00 -19.06 2.45
CA ASP A 3 -2.07 -18.88 1.46
C ASP A 3 -2.37 -17.39 1.28
N LEU A 4 -2.05 -16.88 0.09
CA LEU A 4 -2.10 -15.49 -0.28
C LEU A 4 -3.36 -15.15 -1.08
N ILE A 5 -3.97 -14.01 -0.77
CA ILE A 5 -4.99 -13.37 -1.58
C ILE A 5 -4.48 -12.02 -2.08
N VAL A 6 -4.68 -11.70 -3.35
CA VAL A 6 -4.30 -10.40 -3.92
C VAL A 6 -5.55 -9.60 -4.27
N CYS A 7 -5.72 -8.44 -3.63
CA CYS A 7 -6.79 -7.50 -3.91
C CYS A 7 -6.33 -6.47 -4.96
N GLY A 8 -7.18 -6.19 -5.96
CA GLY A 8 -6.82 -5.36 -7.11
C GLY A 8 -5.87 -6.09 -8.08
N ALA A 9 -6.17 -7.36 -8.33
CA ALA A 9 -5.28 -8.30 -9.01
C ALA A 9 -4.96 -7.93 -10.47
N SER A 10 -5.87 -7.26 -11.18
CA SER A 10 -5.64 -6.76 -12.55
C SER A 10 -4.82 -5.47 -12.59
N GLY A 11 -4.61 -4.82 -11.46
CA GLY A 11 -3.78 -3.62 -11.36
C GLY A 11 -2.28 -3.91 -11.52
N ARG A 12 -1.49 -2.88 -11.79
CA ARG A 12 -0.02 -2.98 -11.96
C ARG A 12 0.68 -3.68 -10.79
N MET A 13 0.30 -3.33 -9.55
CA MET A 13 0.87 -3.97 -8.36
C MET A 13 0.32 -5.38 -8.16
N GLY A 14 -0.99 -5.59 -8.37
CA GLY A 14 -1.61 -6.91 -8.25
C GLY A 14 -0.97 -7.95 -9.16
N GLN A 15 -0.82 -7.65 -10.44
CA GLN A 15 -0.15 -8.53 -11.40
C GLN A 15 1.29 -8.84 -10.98
N ARG A 16 2.04 -7.83 -10.52
CA ARG A 16 3.42 -8.04 -10.07
C ARG A 16 3.51 -8.90 -8.81
N LEU A 17 2.60 -8.71 -7.85
CA LEU A 17 2.52 -9.52 -6.64
C LEU A 17 2.18 -10.98 -6.97
N ILE A 18 1.24 -11.22 -7.88
CA ILE A 18 0.90 -12.58 -8.34
C ILE A 18 2.12 -13.22 -8.98
N ALA A 19 2.80 -12.55 -9.91
CA ALA A 19 3.99 -13.10 -10.57
C ALA A 19 5.09 -13.42 -9.55
N LEU A 20 5.36 -12.55 -8.57
CA LEU A 20 6.34 -12.81 -7.51
C LEU A 20 5.93 -13.95 -6.58
N ALA A 21 4.64 -14.09 -6.27
CA ALA A 21 4.15 -15.16 -5.43
C ALA A 21 4.35 -16.53 -6.09
N THR A 22 4.30 -16.62 -7.43
CA THR A 22 4.56 -17.88 -8.16
C THR A 22 6.03 -18.26 -8.18
N GLU A 23 6.94 -17.31 -7.96
CA GLU A 23 8.39 -17.54 -7.87
C GLU A 23 8.82 -17.93 -6.44
N ALA A 24 7.96 -17.78 -5.45
CA ALA A 24 8.27 -18.02 -4.04
C ALA A 24 7.83 -19.41 -3.58
N ASP A 25 8.74 -20.18 -3.02
CA ASP A 25 8.48 -21.56 -2.57
C ASP A 25 7.56 -21.65 -1.33
N ASP A 26 7.40 -20.56 -0.60
CA ASP A 26 6.67 -20.48 0.67
C ASP A 26 5.29 -19.79 0.56
N LEU A 27 4.93 -19.29 -0.64
CA LEU A 27 3.65 -18.65 -0.92
C LEU A 27 2.81 -19.49 -1.88
N ARG A 28 1.49 -19.41 -1.74
CA ARG A 28 0.52 -19.97 -2.67
C ARG A 28 -0.62 -18.99 -2.89
N LEU A 29 -0.85 -18.58 -4.14
CA LEU A 29 -2.03 -17.79 -4.47
C LEU A 29 -3.28 -18.67 -4.35
N VAL A 30 -4.24 -18.26 -3.51
CA VAL A 30 -5.52 -18.96 -3.34
C VAL A 30 -6.73 -18.11 -3.69
N GLY A 31 -6.53 -16.80 -3.88
CA GLY A 31 -7.60 -15.88 -4.23
C GLY A 31 -7.08 -14.61 -4.89
N ALA A 32 -7.90 -14.05 -5.76
CA ALA A 32 -7.63 -12.80 -6.45
C ALA A 32 -8.94 -12.03 -6.61
N THR A 33 -8.93 -10.74 -6.26
CA THR A 33 -10.13 -9.90 -6.36
C THR A 33 -9.90 -8.69 -7.24
N GLU A 34 -10.98 -8.20 -7.85
CA GLU A 34 -10.99 -6.94 -8.58
C GLU A 34 -12.36 -6.26 -8.38
N ARG A 35 -12.43 -4.96 -8.66
CA ARG A 35 -13.67 -4.18 -8.49
C ARG A 35 -14.83 -4.79 -9.30
N PRO A 36 -16.08 -4.68 -8.82
CA PRO A 36 -17.26 -5.12 -9.54
C PRO A 36 -17.33 -4.54 -10.95
N GLY A 37 -17.69 -5.39 -11.92
CA GLY A 37 -17.81 -4.99 -13.33
C GLY A 37 -16.48 -4.84 -14.08
N HIS A 38 -15.34 -5.25 -13.50
CA HIS A 38 -14.08 -5.28 -14.23
C HIS A 38 -14.10 -6.35 -15.32
N SER A 39 -13.49 -6.06 -16.48
CA SER A 39 -13.51 -6.95 -17.65
C SER A 39 -12.77 -8.28 -17.46
N ASP A 40 -11.90 -8.36 -16.49
CA ASP A 40 -11.11 -9.55 -16.19
C ASP A 40 -11.75 -10.48 -15.17
N LEU A 41 -12.93 -10.16 -14.62
CA LEU A 41 -13.66 -11.08 -13.74
C LEU A 41 -13.94 -12.40 -14.44
N GLY A 42 -13.77 -13.50 -13.73
CA GLY A 42 -13.89 -14.86 -14.25
C GLY A 42 -12.66 -15.38 -14.99
N ARG A 43 -11.63 -14.56 -15.21
CA ARG A 43 -10.37 -14.99 -15.83
C ARG A 43 -9.39 -15.48 -14.77
N ASP A 44 -8.47 -16.35 -15.19
CA ASP A 44 -7.39 -16.82 -14.32
C ASP A 44 -6.40 -15.70 -13.98
N ALA A 45 -6.11 -15.55 -12.68
CA ALA A 45 -5.24 -14.50 -12.14
C ALA A 45 -3.79 -14.62 -12.63
N GLY A 46 -3.29 -15.84 -12.77
CA GLY A 46 -1.94 -16.09 -13.27
C GLY A 46 -1.80 -15.74 -14.74
N VAL A 47 -2.81 -16.04 -15.55
CA VAL A 47 -2.85 -15.65 -16.97
C VAL A 47 -2.82 -14.11 -17.09
N ILE A 48 -3.60 -13.41 -16.28
CA ILE A 48 -3.62 -11.94 -16.27
C ILE A 48 -2.25 -11.36 -15.87
N ALA A 49 -1.61 -11.98 -14.88
CA ALA A 49 -0.30 -11.58 -14.39
C ALA A 49 0.88 -11.99 -15.28
N GLY A 50 0.62 -12.80 -16.34
CA GLY A 50 1.69 -13.34 -17.20
C GLY A 50 2.52 -14.45 -16.55
N ALA A 51 2.01 -15.06 -15.48
CA ALA A 51 2.67 -16.12 -14.71
C ALA A 51 2.24 -17.55 -15.10
N GLY A 52 1.40 -17.69 -16.14
CA GLY A 52 0.78 -18.96 -16.52
C GLY A 52 -0.54 -19.19 -15.78
N GLU A 53 -1.21 -20.30 -16.09
CA GLU A 53 -2.48 -20.66 -15.46
C GLU A 53 -2.24 -21.19 -14.04
N LEU A 54 -2.92 -20.60 -13.06
CA LEU A 54 -2.82 -20.94 -11.64
C LEU A 54 -4.07 -21.63 -11.08
N GLY A 55 -5.17 -21.66 -11.83
CA GLY A 55 -6.46 -22.17 -11.37
C GLY A 55 -7.17 -21.25 -10.36
N VAL A 56 -6.78 -19.96 -10.29
CA VAL A 56 -7.35 -18.96 -9.39
C VAL A 56 -8.12 -17.92 -10.20
N GLU A 57 -9.44 -18.01 -10.16
CA GLU A 57 -10.34 -17.11 -10.87
C GLU A 57 -10.46 -15.75 -10.16
N LEU A 58 -10.48 -14.65 -10.92
CA LEU A 58 -10.78 -13.33 -10.39
C LEU A 58 -12.25 -13.20 -9.99
N VAL A 59 -12.48 -12.82 -8.74
CA VAL A 59 -13.82 -12.53 -8.22
C VAL A 59 -13.97 -11.05 -7.85
N ASP A 60 -15.20 -10.57 -7.73
CA ASP A 60 -15.52 -9.16 -7.49
C ASP A 60 -15.66 -8.78 -6.01
N ASP A 61 -15.52 -9.76 -5.10
CA ASP A 61 -15.67 -9.55 -3.66
C ASP A 61 -14.80 -10.54 -2.89
N LEU A 62 -14.08 -10.04 -1.89
CA LEU A 62 -13.19 -10.82 -1.05
C LEU A 62 -13.94 -11.89 -0.22
N SER A 63 -15.22 -11.67 0.07
CA SER A 63 -16.07 -12.64 0.77
C SER A 63 -16.36 -13.91 -0.05
N LYS A 64 -16.10 -13.89 -1.37
CA LYS A 64 -16.24 -15.06 -2.27
C LYS A 64 -14.99 -15.93 -2.29
N VAL A 65 -13.91 -15.50 -1.63
CA VAL A 65 -12.67 -16.26 -1.56
C VAL A 65 -12.67 -17.12 -0.31
N ASP A 66 -12.68 -18.42 -0.49
CA ASP A 66 -12.57 -19.36 0.60
C ASP A 66 -11.11 -19.52 1.08
N GLY A 67 -10.91 -19.52 2.40
CA GLY A 67 -9.58 -19.67 2.99
C GLY A 67 -8.70 -18.43 2.85
N GLY A 68 -7.37 -18.67 2.77
CA GLY A 68 -6.35 -17.62 2.70
C GLY A 68 -5.92 -17.08 4.06
N ASP A 69 -4.63 -17.08 4.30
CA ASP A 69 -4.00 -16.62 5.56
C ASP A 69 -3.85 -15.10 5.58
N VAL A 70 -3.53 -14.50 4.42
CA VAL A 70 -3.23 -13.08 4.30
C VAL A 70 -3.76 -12.48 2.99
N ALA A 71 -4.35 -11.29 3.07
CA ALA A 71 -4.73 -10.49 1.92
C ALA A 71 -3.76 -9.31 1.74
N ILE A 72 -3.26 -9.13 0.51
CA ILE A 72 -2.43 -7.97 0.14
C ILE A 72 -3.27 -7.01 -0.71
N ALA A 73 -3.36 -5.75 -0.28
CA ALA A 73 -4.14 -4.71 -0.94
C ALA A 73 -3.28 -3.49 -1.32
N PHE A 74 -3.23 -3.21 -2.63
CA PHE A 74 -2.72 -1.96 -3.21
C PHE A 74 -3.82 -1.37 -4.09
N THR A 75 -4.92 -0.98 -3.47
CA THR A 75 -6.16 -0.58 -4.13
C THR A 75 -6.53 0.88 -3.82
N MET A 76 -7.79 1.23 -3.97
CA MET A 76 -8.32 2.54 -3.57
C MET A 76 -8.82 2.47 -2.12
N PRO A 77 -8.83 3.61 -1.37
CA PRO A 77 -9.28 3.65 0.01
C PRO A 77 -10.62 2.96 0.27
N ALA A 78 -11.64 3.25 -0.54
CA ALA A 78 -12.96 2.66 -0.38
C ALA A 78 -12.97 1.13 -0.50
N ALA A 79 -12.22 0.57 -1.46
CA ALA A 79 -12.06 -0.88 -1.62
C ALA A 79 -11.30 -1.49 -0.44
N THR A 80 -10.21 -0.85 -0.02
CA THR A 80 -9.42 -1.32 1.14
C THR A 80 -10.25 -1.33 2.43
N LEU A 81 -11.15 -0.38 2.64
CA LEU A 81 -12.05 -0.38 3.81
C LEU A 81 -13.01 -1.57 3.80
N GLN A 82 -13.55 -1.91 2.63
CA GLN A 82 -14.40 -3.08 2.46
C GLN A 82 -13.62 -4.38 2.70
N ASP A 83 -12.44 -4.50 2.09
CA ASP A 83 -11.55 -5.65 2.26
C ASP A 83 -11.12 -5.82 3.73
N ALA A 84 -10.83 -4.71 4.44
CA ALA A 84 -10.47 -4.72 5.85
C ALA A 84 -11.60 -5.27 6.74
N ALA A 85 -12.84 -4.86 6.49
CA ALA A 85 -13.99 -5.39 7.22
C ALA A 85 -14.17 -6.90 6.97
N THR A 86 -14.02 -7.34 5.72
CA THR A 86 -14.11 -8.76 5.35
C THR A 86 -12.98 -9.59 5.99
N CYS A 87 -11.75 -9.09 5.96
CA CYS A 87 -10.60 -9.75 6.59
C CYS A 87 -10.79 -9.85 8.11
N ALA A 88 -11.23 -8.76 8.76
CA ALA A 88 -11.48 -8.76 10.20
C ALA A 88 -12.55 -9.78 10.61
N ALA A 89 -13.64 -9.88 9.85
CA ALA A 89 -14.70 -10.86 10.09
C ALA A 89 -14.22 -12.31 9.93
N ALA A 90 -13.25 -12.55 9.02
CA ALA A 90 -12.66 -13.87 8.76
C ALA A 90 -11.43 -14.18 9.64
N GLY A 91 -10.95 -13.24 10.46
CA GLY A 91 -9.69 -13.38 11.21
C GLY A 91 -8.44 -13.45 10.31
N ARG A 92 -8.52 -12.94 9.08
CA ARG A 92 -7.47 -12.99 8.06
C ARG A 92 -6.52 -11.81 8.22
N ALA A 93 -5.20 -12.07 8.17
CA ALA A 93 -4.19 -11.02 8.21
C ALA A 93 -4.23 -10.12 6.95
N MET A 94 -3.72 -8.88 7.06
CA MET A 94 -3.62 -7.97 5.92
C MET A 94 -2.25 -7.32 5.77
N VAL A 95 -1.85 -7.11 4.52
CA VAL A 95 -0.76 -6.20 4.14
C VAL A 95 -1.34 -5.12 3.22
N VAL A 96 -1.23 -3.86 3.64
CA VAL A 96 -1.90 -2.74 2.95
C VAL A 96 -0.91 -1.67 2.54
N GLY A 97 -0.83 -1.46 1.23
CA GLY A 97 -0.05 -0.40 0.58
C GLY A 97 -0.91 0.69 -0.06
N THR A 98 -2.21 0.69 0.19
CA THR A 98 -3.13 1.72 -0.28
C THR A 98 -2.79 3.06 0.36
N THR A 99 -2.77 4.10 -0.44
CA THR A 99 -2.54 5.49 -0.02
C THR A 99 -3.74 6.38 -0.36
N GLY A 100 -3.75 7.61 0.12
CA GLY A 100 -4.80 8.57 -0.22
C GLY A 100 -6.06 8.47 0.64
N PHE A 101 -5.99 7.85 1.81
CA PHE A 101 -7.06 7.89 2.81
C PHE A 101 -7.25 9.32 3.34
N THR A 102 -8.49 9.73 3.50
CA THR A 102 -8.82 10.86 4.38
C THR A 102 -8.60 10.47 5.85
N ASP A 103 -8.51 11.43 6.75
CA ASP A 103 -8.34 11.17 8.19
C ASP A 103 -9.46 10.29 8.76
N THR A 104 -10.68 10.49 8.30
CA THR A 104 -11.85 9.69 8.70
C THR A 104 -11.72 8.25 8.18
N GLU A 105 -11.38 8.07 6.92
CA GLU A 105 -11.16 6.75 6.33
C GLU A 105 -9.99 6.01 7.01
N LEU A 106 -8.90 6.71 7.29
CA LEU A 106 -7.75 6.13 7.99
C LEU A 106 -8.11 5.68 9.41
N THR A 107 -8.93 6.46 10.12
CA THR A 107 -9.43 6.10 11.45
C THR A 107 -10.33 4.88 11.37
N THR A 108 -11.24 4.83 10.40
CA THR A 108 -12.12 3.69 10.14
C THR A 108 -11.31 2.44 9.80
N PHE A 109 -10.32 2.57 8.90
CA PHE A 109 -9.42 1.47 8.54
C PHE A 109 -8.70 0.90 9.76
N LYS A 110 -8.04 1.75 10.55
CA LYS A 110 -7.32 1.32 11.77
C LYS A 110 -8.21 0.60 12.76
N THR A 111 -9.45 1.06 12.91
CA THR A 111 -10.45 0.42 13.78
C THR A 111 -10.85 -0.95 13.22
N SER A 112 -11.07 -1.06 11.92
CA SER A 112 -11.47 -2.31 11.27
C SER A 112 -10.41 -3.40 11.38
N VAL A 113 -9.13 -3.06 11.21
CA VAL A 113 -8.04 -4.04 11.26
C VAL A 113 -7.49 -4.29 12.67
N ALA A 114 -7.96 -3.57 13.69
CA ALA A 114 -7.47 -3.74 15.06
C ALA A 114 -7.53 -5.19 15.60
N PRO A 115 -8.53 -6.03 15.23
CA PRO A 115 -8.61 -7.41 15.73
C PRO A 115 -7.73 -8.41 14.98
N ILE A 116 -7.04 -8.01 13.89
CA ILE A 116 -6.24 -8.91 13.04
C ILE A 116 -4.80 -8.43 12.89
N PRO A 117 -3.84 -9.30 12.59
CA PRO A 117 -2.50 -8.88 12.19
C PRO A 117 -2.57 -8.02 10.91
N CYS A 118 -2.03 -6.80 10.98
CA CYS A 118 -2.02 -5.90 9.84
C CYS A 118 -0.68 -5.18 9.71
N VAL A 119 -0.09 -5.21 8.51
CA VAL A 119 1.03 -4.35 8.14
C VAL A 119 0.51 -3.27 7.19
N PHE A 120 0.52 -2.03 7.65
CA PHE A 120 0.13 -0.87 6.85
C PHE A 120 1.30 0.07 6.67
N ALA A 121 1.68 0.35 5.43
CA ALA A 121 2.76 1.28 5.11
C ALA A 121 2.49 2.00 3.77
N PRO A 122 2.84 3.30 3.67
CA PRO A 122 2.70 4.05 2.43
C PRO A 122 3.74 3.66 1.38
N ASN A 123 4.80 2.96 1.79
CA ASN A 123 5.88 2.52 0.91
C ASN A 123 6.54 1.24 1.47
N PHE A 124 6.61 0.22 0.64
CA PHE A 124 7.23 -1.07 0.96
C PHE A 124 8.64 -1.24 0.37
N SER A 125 9.18 -0.23 -0.31
CA SER A 125 10.58 -0.27 -0.78
C SER A 125 11.54 -0.25 0.40
N THR A 126 12.38 -1.27 0.53
CA THR A 126 13.44 -1.33 1.55
C THR A 126 14.36 -0.12 1.45
N ALA A 127 14.77 0.26 0.23
CA ALA A 127 15.65 1.40 0.01
C ALA A 127 15.02 2.72 0.50
N MET A 128 13.71 2.94 0.23
CA MET A 128 13.01 4.12 0.70
C MET A 128 12.89 4.14 2.22
N ASN A 129 12.62 3.01 2.86
CA ASN A 129 12.53 2.93 4.32
C ASN A 129 13.89 3.17 5.00
N VAL A 130 14.98 2.70 4.39
CA VAL A 130 16.35 3.04 4.82
C VAL A 130 16.60 4.55 4.69
N LEU A 131 16.24 5.15 3.55
CA LEU A 131 16.37 6.59 3.32
C LEU A 131 15.59 7.41 4.35
N PHE A 132 14.35 7.05 4.64
CA PHE A 132 13.54 7.71 5.69
C PHE A 132 14.26 7.70 7.04
N ARG A 133 14.89 6.59 7.41
CA ARG A 133 15.64 6.49 8.66
C ARG A 133 16.91 7.32 8.65
N LEU A 134 17.64 7.33 7.53
CA LEU A 134 18.86 8.12 7.39
C LEU A 134 18.58 9.62 7.43
N VAL A 135 17.50 10.09 6.80
CA VAL A 135 17.10 11.50 6.83
C VAL A 135 16.76 11.95 8.25
N GLU A 136 16.01 11.17 9.02
CA GLU A 136 15.71 11.45 10.41
C GLU A 136 16.97 11.57 11.26
N GLN A 137 17.90 10.62 11.10
CA GLN A 137 19.19 10.65 11.82
C GLN A 137 20.08 11.83 11.40
N ALA A 138 20.16 12.11 10.10
CA ALA A 138 20.94 13.23 9.59
C ALA A 138 20.40 14.57 10.14
N ALA A 139 19.09 14.78 10.09
CA ALA A 139 18.45 15.98 10.63
C ALA A 139 18.73 16.15 12.15
N ALA A 140 18.62 15.07 12.92
CA ALA A 140 18.91 15.09 14.36
C ALA A 140 20.37 15.44 14.69
N ILE A 141 21.32 15.00 13.85
CA ILE A 141 22.76 15.27 14.06
C ILE A 141 23.12 16.71 13.64
N LEU A 142 22.60 17.17 12.52
CA LEU A 142 22.91 18.47 11.94
C LEU A 142 22.22 19.63 12.70
N GLY A 143 21.02 19.37 13.24
CA GLY A 143 20.28 20.33 14.04
C GLY A 143 19.83 21.56 13.25
N ASP A 144 19.61 22.66 13.98
CA ASP A 144 19.05 23.92 13.44
C ASP A 144 20.04 24.76 12.62
N ASP A 145 21.29 24.35 12.53
CA ASP A 145 22.30 25.06 11.73
C ASP A 145 22.17 24.79 10.22
N TYR A 146 21.26 23.88 9.83
CA TYR A 146 21.05 23.46 8.45
C TYR A 146 19.59 23.57 8.04
N ASP A 147 19.36 24.09 6.84
CA ASP A 147 18.05 24.07 6.19
C ASP A 147 17.79 22.70 5.52
N VAL A 148 16.52 22.28 5.51
CA VAL A 148 16.11 21.03 4.88
C VAL A 148 15.15 21.34 3.73
N GLU A 149 15.52 20.91 2.54
CA GLU A 149 14.66 20.95 1.35
C GLU A 149 14.46 19.56 0.77
N VAL A 150 13.24 19.27 0.33
CA VAL A 150 12.89 18.03 -0.38
C VAL A 150 12.49 18.38 -1.81
N VAL A 151 13.27 17.93 -2.78
CA VAL A 151 12.99 18.08 -4.20
C VAL A 151 12.68 16.71 -4.79
N GLU A 152 11.56 16.60 -5.49
CA GLU A 152 11.13 15.37 -6.13
C GLU A 152 10.73 15.58 -7.59
N ALA A 153 10.91 14.55 -8.39
CA ALA A 153 10.48 14.51 -9.77
C ALA A 153 9.78 13.19 -10.08
N HIS A 154 8.64 13.25 -10.74
CA HIS A 154 7.84 12.09 -11.13
C HIS A 154 7.47 12.12 -12.60
N HIS A 155 7.00 10.99 -13.08
CA HIS A 155 6.45 10.88 -14.42
C HIS A 155 5.20 11.77 -14.57
N ARG A 156 4.88 12.16 -15.81
CA ARG A 156 3.76 13.08 -16.16
C ARG A 156 2.35 12.61 -15.72
N LEU A 157 2.19 11.34 -15.38
CA LEU A 157 0.90 10.77 -14.95
C LEU A 157 0.65 10.87 -13.45
N LYS A 158 1.58 11.44 -12.67
CA LYS A 158 1.37 11.68 -11.26
C LYS A 158 0.49 12.91 -11.08
N VAL A 159 -0.62 12.74 -10.35
CA VAL A 159 -1.66 13.76 -10.19
C VAL A 159 -1.62 14.50 -8.86
N ASP A 160 -1.01 13.90 -7.84
CA ASP A 160 -0.91 14.49 -6.50
C ASP A 160 0.48 15.11 -6.25
N ALA A 161 0.51 16.20 -5.52
CA ALA A 161 1.71 16.85 -5.01
C ALA A 161 1.44 17.43 -3.61
N PRO A 162 2.38 17.30 -2.67
CA PRO A 162 3.59 16.47 -2.73
C PRO A 162 3.26 14.97 -2.78
N SER A 163 4.23 14.13 -3.23
CA SER A 163 4.05 12.68 -3.17
C SER A 163 4.04 12.17 -1.73
N GLY A 164 3.43 11.00 -1.50
CA GLY A 164 3.50 10.34 -0.20
C GLY A 164 4.94 10.07 0.27
N SER A 165 5.87 9.84 -0.66
CA SER A 165 7.30 9.67 -0.35
C SER A 165 7.95 10.97 0.09
N ALA A 166 7.65 12.09 -0.59
CA ALA A 166 8.17 13.41 -0.20
C ALA A 166 7.61 13.86 1.16
N LEU A 167 6.31 13.68 1.38
CA LEU A 167 5.70 13.95 2.68
C LEU A 167 6.36 13.13 3.79
N ARG A 168 6.62 11.84 3.55
CA ARG A 168 7.26 10.98 4.52
C ARG A 168 8.71 11.38 4.80
N LEU A 169 9.47 11.85 3.79
CA LEU A 169 10.81 12.42 3.99
C LEU A 169 10.75 13.68 4.86
N ALA A 170 9.83 14.59 4.56
CA ALA A 170 9.63 15.81 5.34
C ALA A 170 9.22 15.51 6.79
N GLU A 171 8.30 14.55 7.01
CA GLU A 171 7.93 14.07 8.36
C GLU A 171 9.14 13.56 9.14
N ARG A 172 10.02 12.77 8.48
CA ARG A 172 11.21 12.21 9.12
C ARG A 172 12.26 13.29 9.43
N ALA A 173 12.45 14.25 8.53
CA ALA A 173 13.32 15.39 8.79
C ALA A 173 12.80 16.23 9.96
N ALA A 174 11.51 16.57 9.97
CA ALA A 174 10.88 17.30 11.05
C ALA A 174 10.99 16.55 12.40
N ALA A 175 10.75 15.23 12.40
CA ALA A 175 10.90 14.40 13.59
C ALA A 175 12.35 14.40 14.13
N GLY A 176 13.35 14.37 13.23
CA GLY A 176 14.76 14.47 13.61
C GLY A 176 15.12 15.82 14.25
N LEU A 177 14.42 16.89 13.87
CA LEU A 177 14.58 18.25 14.45
C LEU A 177 13.65 18.52 15.63
N ASP A 178 12.91 17.51 16.13
CA ASP A 178 11.89 17.66 17.18
C ASP A 178 10.83 18.72 16.83
N ARG A 179 10.42 18.76 15.55
CA ARG A 179 9.43 19.71 15.01
C ARG A 179 8.19 18.96 14.53
N ASN A 180 7.04 19.62 14.63
CA ASN A 180 5.79 19.15 14.04
C ASN A 180 5.71 19.61 12.59
N LEU A 181 5.63 18.70 11.62
CA LEU A 181 5.68 19.03 10.20
C LEU A 181 4.64 20.08 9.77
N PRO A 182 3.34 19.99 10.14
CA PRO A 182 2.35 21.00 9.76
C PRO A 182 2.70 22.44 10.13
N ASP A 183 3.51 22.65 11.16
CA ASP A 183 3.85 23.98 11.66
C ASP A 183 5.05 24.61 10.93
N VAL A 184 5.81 23.79 10.19
CA VAL A 184 7.09 24.23 9.59
C VAL A 184 7.20 23.97 8.08
N VAL A 185 6.27 23.22 7.50
CA VAL A 185 6.34 22.87 6.08
C VAL A 185 5.91 24.01 5.18
N VAL A 186 6.66 24.22 4.09
CA VAL A 186 6.28 25.14 3.00
C VAL A 186 6.26 24.33 1.72
N HIS A 187 5.09 24.24 1.08
CA HIS A 187 4.93 23.53 -0.18
C HIS A 187 5.17 24.46 -1.37
N GLY A 188 6.06 24.10 -2.27
CA GLY A 188 6.21 24.77 -3.55
C GLY A 188 5.02 24.51 -4.49
N ARG A 189 4.41 23.32 -4.36
CA ARG A 189 3.20 22.91 -5.08
C ARG A 189 2.43 21.88 -4.26
N GLU A 190 1.11 22.02 -4.22
CA GLU A 190 0.23 21.18 -3.42
C GLU A 190 -1.09 20.88 -4.15
N GLY A 191 -1.68 19.71 -3.87
CA GLY A 191 -2.98 19.28 -4.38
C GLY A 191 -2.89 18.42 -5.64
N VAL A 192 -4.02 18.31 -6.34
CA VAL A 192 -4.14 17.62 -7.64
C VAL A 192 -3.89 18.64 -8.74
N THR A 193 -2.93 18.37 -9.62
CA THR A 193 -2.50 19.30 -10.68
C THR A 193 -2.38 18.59 -12.02
#